data_a8fef6f5d01080bdc8345ccabf2bedf2
#
_entry.id   a8fef6f5d01080bdc8345ccabf2bedf2
#
_cell.length_a   1.000
_cell.length_b   1.000
_cell.length_c   1.000
_cell.angle_alpha   90.00
_cell.angle_beta   90.00
_cell.angle_gamma   90.00
#
_symmetry.space_group_name_H-M   'P 1'
#
loop_
_entity.id
_entity.type
_entity.pdbx_description
1 polymer ?
#
loop_
_entity_poly.entity_id
_entity_poly.type
_entity_poly.pdbx_seq_one_letter_code
_entity_poly.pdbx_strand_id
1 'polypeptide(L)'
;SECLVGSEMCIRDSIDVEHALDPTYAEALGVDINNLLVSQPDTGEQAMEICEALVRSGAIDAIVVDSVAAMVPRAEIEGEMGDSHVGLQARLMSQAMRKLTSVIGKTNTVCVFINQLREKVGIVYGNPEVTTGGRALKYYSSVRIDIRRVEGLKDSSGQFIGNHTRAKIVKNKVAPPFREAEFDIMFGEGISKMSELIDVGVKLGIVQKSGAWFNYGDIRLGQGRDNAKQFLKDNPEIANDIEGQIRANADKLYASRRSSGRAAAADKAEEAAAPAEGTKEPVVKAPARSSESELDIMVED
;
A
#
# COMPACT_ATOMS: atom_id res chain seq x y z
N SER A 1 15.61 3.35 -1.06
CA SER A 1 14.54 4.36 -1.18
C SER A 1 15.03 5.72 -1.70
N GLU A 2 16.31 5.93 -1.83
CA GLU A 2 16.87 7.17 -2.39
C GLU A 2 16.70 7.26 -3.91
N CYS A 3 16.39 6.14 -4.57
CA CYS A 3 16.25 6.08 -6.02
C CYS A 3 14.91 6.65 -6.54
N LEU A 4 13.91 6.89 -5.70
CA LEU A 4 12.60 7.43 -6.12
C LEU A 4 12.50 8.96 -5.97
N VAL A 5 13.35 9.57 -5.16
CA VAL A 5 13.40 11.03 -4.98
C VAL A 5 14.86 11.44 -4.75
N GLY A 6 15.46 12.19 -5.67
CA GLY A 6 16.69 12.94 -5.42
C GLY A 6 18.04 12.29 -5.74
N SER A 7 18.12 11.12 -6.43
CA SER A 7 19.40 10.67 -6.99
C SER A 7 19.51 11.05 -8.47
N GLU A 8 20.60 11.69 -8.84
CA GLU A 8 20.87 12.20 -10.20
C GLU A 8 21.05 11.10 -11.26
N MET A 9 20.89 9.82 -10.92
CA MET A 9 21.15 8.68 -11.81
C MET A 9 20.01 7.68 -11.96
N CYS A 10 18.80 7.94 -11.44
CA CYS A 10 17.66 7.05 -11.63
C CYS A 10 16.84 7.47 -12.83
N ILE A 11 16.90 6.69 -13.90
CA ILE A 11 16.00 6.82 -15.04
C ILE A 11 14.65 6.21 -14.64
N ARG A 12 13.61 7.03 -14.73
CA ARG A 12 12.23 6.67 -14.33
C ARG A 12 11.33 6.71 -15.53
N ASP A 13 10.35 5.82 -15.55
CA ASP A 13 9.30 5.82 -16.56
C ASP A 13 7.93 5.70 -15.88
N SER A 14 6.96 6.44 -16.42
CA SER A 14 5.57 6.39 -16.02
C SER A 14 4.72 5.93 -17.21
N ILE A 15 4.08 4.79 -17.06
CA ILE A 15 3.06 4.31 -18.01
C ILE A 15 1.70 4.76 -17.45
N ASP A 16 1.26 5.93 -17.94
CA ASP A 16 0.04 6.61 -17.52
C ASP A 16 -1.14 6.13 -18.38
N VAL A 17 -1.79 5.08 -17.92
CA VAL A 17 -2.97 4.49 -18.61
C VAL A 17 -4.24 5.30 -18.33
N GLU A 18 -4.26 6.12 -17.28
CA GLU A 18 -5.39 6.99 -16.93
C GLU A 18 -5.36 8.33 -17.69
N HIS A 19 -4.23 8.64 -18.36
CA HIS A 19 -3.99 9.93 -19.04
C HIS A 19 -4.19 11.14 -18.11
N ALA A 20 -3.78 10.99 -16.85
CA ALA A 20 -4.07 11.95 -15.78
C ALA A 20 -2.81 12.55 -15.13
N LEU A 21 -1.61 12.23 -15.62
CA LEU A 21 -0.38 12.80 -15.10
C LEU A 21 -0.33 14.30 -15.37
N ASP A 22 -0.33 15.10 -14.29
CA ASP A 22 -0.07 16.54 -14.35
C ASP A 22 1.41 16.82 -14.08
N PRO A 23 2.17 17.30 -15.10
CA PRO A 23 3.58 17.60 -14.95
C PRO A 23 3.86 18.67 -13.88
N THR A 24 3.00 19.68 -13.78
CA THR A 24 3.18 20.77 -12.82
C THR A 24 3.04 20.26 -11.38
N TYR A 25 2.08 19.38 -11.16
CA TYR A 25 1.88 18.76 -9.85
C TYR A 25 3.04 17.78 -9.53
N ALA A 26 3.49 17.00 -10.51
CA ALA A 26 4.62 16.09 -10.35
C ALA A 26 5.92 16.85 -9.98
N GLU A 27 6.18 18.00 -10.63
CA GLU A 27 7.32 18.87 -10.31
C GLU A 27 7.22 19.42 -8.88
N ALA A 28 6.03 19.85 -8.44
CA ALA A 28 5.80 20.32 -7.07
C ALA A 28 6.07 19.23 -6.02
N LEU A 29 5.88 17.96 -6.38
CA LEU A 29 6.22 16.80 -5.54
C LEU A 29 7.71 16.41 -5.60
N GLY A 30 8.54 17.13 -6.36
CA GLY A 30 9.98 16.88 -6.50
C GLY A 30 10.35 15.84 -7.55
N VAL A 31 9.45 15.53 -8.49
CA VAL A 31 9.77 14.67 -9.64
C VAL A 31 10.53 15.49 -10.68
N ASP A 32 11.67 14.99 -11.12
CA ASP A 32 12.40 15.57 -12.25
C ASP A 32 11.69 15.22 -13.57
N ILE A 33 10.87 16.16 -14.05
CA ILE A 33 10.07 15.99 -15.26
C ILE A 33 10.92 15.89 -16.51
N ASN A 34 12.10 16.54 -16.54
CA ASN A 34 12.95 16.55 -17.70
C ASN A 34 13.58 15.17 -17.97
N ASN A 35 13.72 14.37 -16.92
CA ASN A 35 14.26 12.99 -16.97
C ASN A 35 13.17 11.93 -16.73
N LEU A 36 11.88 12.28 -16.78
CA LEU A 36 10.77 11.37 -16.70
C LEU A 36 10.29 11.00 -18.10
N LEU A 37 10.36 9.73 -18.46
CA LEU A 37 9.69 9.23 -19.65
C LEU A 37 8.22 8.96 -19.32
N VAL A 38 7.32 9.48 -20.14
CA VAL A 38 5.87 9.26 -19.98
C VAL A 38 5.32 8.59 -21.22
N SER A 39 4.69 7.45 -21.03
CA SER A 39 3.99 6.69 -22.09
C SER A 39 2.51 6.62 -21.75
N GLN A 40 1.66 6.95 -22.72
CA GLN A 40 0.20 6.95 -22.58
C GLN A 40 -0.44 5.97 -23.58
N PRO A 41 -0.45 4.68 -23.26
CA PRO A 41 -1.01 3.65 -24.15
C PRO A 41 -2.53 3.64 -24.14
N ASP A 42 -3.15 3.34 -25.29
CA ASP A 42 -4.60 3.24 -25.45
C ASP A 42 -5.17 1.90 -24.99
N THR A 43 -4.36 0.85 -24.96
CA THR A 43 -4.80 -0.51 -24.58
C THR A 43 -3.92 -1.11 -23.49
N GLY A 44 -4.48 -2.04 -22.72
CA GLY A 44 -3.74 -2.76 -21.70
C GLY A 44 -2.61 -3.62 -22.28
N GLU A 45 -2.78 -4.16 -23.51
CA GLU A 45 -1.72 -4.89 -24.21
C GLU A 45 -0.54 -3.99 -24.52
N GLN A 46 -0.77 -2.78 -25.07
CA GLN A 46 0.29 -1.80 -25.35
C GLN A 46 1.01 -1.39 -24.07
N ALA A 47 0.26 -1.11 -22.99
CA ALA A 47 0.85 -0.76 -21.68
C ALA A 47 1.83 -1.83 -21.20
N MET A 48 1.45 -3.10 -21.32
CA MET A 48 2.28 -4.21 -20.85
C MET A 48 3.44 -4.53 -21.81
N GLU A 49 3.29 -4.29 -23.11
CA GLU A 49 4.37 -4.43 -24.11
C GLU A 49 5.43 -3.33 -23.91
N ILE A 50 5.02 -2.09 -23.67
CA ILE A 50 5.92 -0.97 -23.33
C ILE A 50 6.67 -1.32 -22.04
N CYS A 51 5.96 -1.73 -20.99
CA CYS A 51 6.58 -2.13 -19.71
C CYS A 51 7.62 -3.26 -19.92
N GLU A 52 7.29 -4.30 -20.70
CA GLU A 52 8.22 -5.39 -21.00
C GLU A 52 9.46 -4.88 -21.75
N ALA A 53 9.28 -4.01 -22.75
CA ALA A 53 10.38 -3.46 -23.54
C ALA A 53 11.34 -2.61 -22.69
N LEU A 54 10.77 -1.76 -21.81
CA LEU A 54 11.55 -0.94 -20.88
C LEU A 54 12.35 -1.77 -19.88
N VAL A 55 11.72 -2.77 -19.26
CA VAL A 55 12.42 -3.72 -18.36
C VAL A 55 13.53 -4.44 -19.11
N ARG A 56 13.25 -4.91 -20.34
CA ARG A 56 14.22 -5.66 -21.16
C ARG A 56 15.42 -4.83 -21.57
N SER A 57 15.26 -3.52 -21.70
CA SER A 57 16.37 -2.61 -22.01
C SER A 57 17.47 -2.60 -20.94
N GLY A 58 17.08 -2.84 -19.67
CA GLY A 58 17.98 -2.76 -18.53
C GLY A 58 18.49 -1.35 -18.20
N ALA A 59 17.96 -0.33 -18.91
CA ALA A 59 18.35 1.07 -18.74
C ALA A 59 17.47 1.83 -17.73
N ILE A 60 16.35 1.25 -17.31
CA ILE A 60 15.38 1.90 -16.45
C ILE A 60 15.43 1.29 -15.05
N ASP A 61 15.58 2.11 -14.02
CA ASP A 61 15.64 1.67 -12.63
C ASP A 61 14.24 1.46 -12.02
N ALA A 62 13.27 2.33 -12.37
CA ALA A 62 11.92 2.26 -11.84
C ALA A 62 10.87 2.57 -12.91
N ILE A 63 9.87 1.72 -13.01
CA ILE A 63 8.70 1.87 -13.86
C ILE A 63 7.46 1.91 -12.98
N VAL A 64 6.64 2.94 -13.14
CA VAL A 64 5.33 3.07 -12.48
C VAL A 64 4.25 2.89 -13.52
N VAL A 65 3.30 2.00 -13.26
CA VAL A 65 2.13 1.73 -14.11
C VAL A 65 0.88 2.23 -13.39
N ASP A 66 0.29 3.30 -13.87
CA ASP A 66 -0.88 3.98 -13.29
C ASP A 66 -2.04 4.03 -14.29
N SER A 67 -3.10 3.28 -14.13
CA SER A 67 -3.30 2.20 -13.16
C SER A 67 -3.73 0.91 -13.85
N VAL A 68 -3.61 -0.22 -13.14
CA VAL A 68 -4.14 -1.51 -13.64
C VAL A 68 -5.65 -1.45 -13.88
N ALA A 69 -6.37 -0.62 -13.11
CA ALA A 69 -7.81 -0.45 -13.24
C ALA A 69 -8.24 0.15 -14.58
N ALA A 70 -7.38 1.00 -15.17
CA ALA A 70 -7.61 1.66 -16.45
C ALA A 70 -7.17 0.82 -17.67
N MET A 71 -6.49 -0.32 -17.45
CA MET A 71 -6.07 -1.19 -18.55
C MET A 71 -7.26 -1.89 -19.18
N VAL A 72 -7.72 -1.39 -20.31
CA VAL A 72 -8.78 -2.01 -21.10
C VAL A 72 -8.14 -2.92 -22.16
N PRO A 73 -8.55 -4.21 -22.25
CA PRO A 73 -8.12 -5.10 -23.30
C PRO A 73 -8.55 -4.60 -24.68
N ARG A 74 -7.69 -4.78 -25.71
CA ARG A 74 -7.99 -4.36 -27.09
C ARG A 74 -9.31 -4.92 -27.59
N ALA A 75 -9.59 -6.20 -27.32
CA ALA A 75 -10.83 -6.85 -27.74
C ALA A 75 -12.09 -6.22 -27.11
N GLU A 76 -11.96 -5.55 -25.97
CA GLU A 76 -13.05 -4.82 -25.33
C GLU A 76 -13.26 -3.45 -25.99
N ILE A 77 -12.18 -2.80 -26.45
CA ILE A 77 -12.24 -1.52 -27.15
C ILE A 77 -12.82 -1.70 -28.57
N GLU A 78 -12.44 -2.78 -29.25
CA GLU A 78 -12.89 -3.11 -30.62
C GLU A 78 -14.29 -3.76 -30.67
N GLY A 79 -14.82 -4.22 -29.51
CA GLY A 79 -16.14 -4.83 -29.38
C GLY A 79 -17.29 -3.82 -29.43
N GLU A 80 -18.51 -4.32 -29.57
CA GLU A 80 -19.71 -3.48 -29.54
C GLU A 80 -20.16 -3.17 -28.13
N MET A 81 -20.84 -2.03 -27.92
CA MET A 81 -21.44 -1.68 -26.64
C MET A 81 -22.47 -2.72 -26.22
N GLY A 82 -22.24 -3.39 -25.10
CA GLY A 82 -23.11 -4.44 -24.56
C GLY A 82 -22.54 -5.84 -24.68
N ASP A 83 -21.42 -6.01 -25.38
CA ASP A 83 -20.72 -7.29 -25.42
C ASP A 83 -20.19 -7.70 -24.06
N SER A 84 -20.23 -9.01 -23.79
CA SER A 84 -19.72 -9.54 -22.51
C SER A 84 -18.24 -9.84 -22.62
N HIS A 85 -17.42 -9.03 -21.95
CA HIS A 85 -15.96 -9.17 -21.90
C HIS A 85 -15.44 -9.73 -20.57
N VAL A 86 -16.19 -10.61 -19.93
CA VAL A 86 -15.87 -11.17 -18.61
C VAL A 86 -14.50 -11.84 -18.60
N GLY A 87 -13.63 -11.35 -17.71
CA GLY A 87 -12.33 -11.95 -17.45
C GLY A 87 -11.22 -11.64 -18.44
N LEU A 88 -11.43 -10.84 -19.49
CA LEU A 88 -10.39 -10.48 -20.46
C LEU A 88 -9.22 -9.76 -19.79
N GLN A 89 -9.49 -8.77 -18.93
CA GLN A 89 -8.45 -8.06 -18.17
C GLN A 89 -7.64 -9.01 -17.28
N ALA A 90 -8.29 -9.99 -16.64
CA ALA A 90 -7.60 -10.97 -15.79
C ALA A 90 -6.71 -11.92 -16.62
N ARG A 91 -7.12 -12.27 -17.85
CA ARG A 91 -6.30 -13.05 -18.79
C ARG A 91 -5.10 -12.26 -19.27
N LEU A 92 -5.29 -10.99 -19.66
CA LEU A 92 -4.24 -10.06 -20.05
C LEU A 92 -3.19 -9.95 -18.93
N MET A 93 -3.61 -9.65 -17.70
CA MET A 93 -2.70 -9.52 -16.56
C MET A 93 -1.98 -10.83 -16.24
N SER A 94 -2.64 -11.97 -16.37
CA SER A 94 -2.02 -13.27 -16.15
C SER A 94 -0.93 -13.56 -17.17
N GLN A 95 -1.16 -13.22 -18.44
CA GLN A 95 -0.18 -13.37 -19.51
C GLN A 95 1.00 -12.40 -19.32
N ALA A 96 0.70 -11.13 -19.04
CA ALA A 96 1.70 -10.10 -18.80
C ALA A 96 2.63 -10.46 -17.64
N MET A 97 2.07 -10.88 -16.50
CA MET A 97 2.88 -11.26 -15.34
C MET A 97 3.82 -12.44 -15.62
N ARG A 98 3.39 -13.42 -16.41
CA ARG A 98 4.27 -14.53 -16.83
C ARG A 98 5.46 -14.05 -17.66
N LYS A 99 5.23 -13.12 -18.61
CA LYS A 99 6.29 -12.52 -19.44
C LYS A 99 7.22 -11.66 -18.58
N LEU A 100 6.66 -10.69 -17.83
CA LEU A 100 7.44 -9.73 -17.04
C LEU A 100 8.31 -10.41 -15.98
N THR A 101 7.80 -11.42 -15.29
CA THR A 101 8.57 -12.12 -14.24
C THR A 101 9.86 -12.71 -14.78
N SER A 102 9.85 -13.24 -16.02
CA SER A 102 11.04 -13.81 -16.64
C SER A 102 12.10 -12.75 -17.01
N VAL A 103 11.68 -11.52 -17.25
CA VAL A 103 12.55 -10.40 -17.66
C VAL A 103 13.05 -9.64 -16.44
N ILE A 104 12.14 -9.27 -15.52
CA ILE A 104 12.46 -8.55 -14.27
C ILE A 104 13.55 -9.30 -13.47
N GLY A 105 13.49 -10.62 -13.41
CA GLY A 105 14.49 -11.42 -12.71
C GLY A 105 15.92 -11.33 -13.27
N LYS A 106 16.10 -10.72 -14.44
CA LYS A 106 17.39 -10.54 -15.12
C LYS A 106 17.89 -9.09 -15.15
N THR A 107 17.10 -8.17 -14.60
CA THR A 107 17.38 -6.73 -14.56
C THR A 107 17.29 -6.22 -13.13
N ASN A 108 17.78 -5.01 -12.89
CA ASN A 108 17.64 -4.32 -11.59
C ASN A 108 16.43 -3.38 -11.55
N THR A 109 15.52 -3.49 -12.51
CA THR A 109 14.35 -2.62 -12.63
C THR A 109 13.29 -2.96 -11.58
N VAL A 110 12.77 -1.95 -10.92
CA VAL A 110 11.62 -2.05 -10.02
C VAL A 110 10.33 -1.66 -10.75
N CYS A 111 9.36 -2.56 -10.85
CA CYS A 111 8.05 -2.26 -11.43
C CYS A 111 7.01 -2.07 -10.31
N VAL A 112 6.40 -0.89 -10.28
CA VAL A 112 5.34 -0.51 -9.35
C VAL A 112 4.02 -0.49 -10.11
N PHE A 113 3.06 -1.32 -9.68
CA PHE A 113 1.71 -1.33 -10.24
C PHE A 113 0.75 -0.68 -9.25
N ILE A 114 0.12 0.41 -9.67
CA ILE A 114 -0.96 1.04 -8.92
C ILE A 114 -2.26 0.33 -9.29
N ASN A 115 -3.07 0.00 -8.28
CA ASN A 115 -4.35 -0.67 -8.50
C ASN A 115 -5.43 -0.10 -7.59
N GLN A 116 -6.67 -0.15 -8.06
CA GLN A 116 -7.83 0.30 -7.31
C GLN A 116 -8.52 -0.87 -6.61
N LEU A 117 -9.16 -0.58 -5.49
CA LEU A 117 -10.03 -1.51 -4.79
C LEU A 117 -11.47 -1.30 -5.26
N ARG A 118 -12.17 -2.40 -5.46
CA ARG A 118 -13.60 -2.44 -5.77
C ARG A 118 -14.29 -3.33 -4.74
N GLU A 119 -15.53 -3.05 -4.44
CA GLU A 119 -16.34 -3.91 -3.60
C GLU A 119 -17.14 -4.89 -4.45
N LYS A 120 -17.07 -6.16 -4.09
CA LYS A 120 -17.90 -7.20 -4.70
C LYS A 120 -19.23 -7.26 -3.98
N VAL A 121 -20.30 -6.94 -4.71
CA VAL A 121 -21.67 -7.00 -4.20
C VAL A 121 -22.05 -8.44 -3.86
N GLY A 122 -22.78 -8.64 -2.74
CA GLY A 122 -23.33 -9.95 -2.34
C GLY A 122 -22.41 -10.79 -1.44
N ILE A 123 -21.25 -10.30 -1.03
CA ILE A 123 -20.43 -10.97 0.00
C ILE A 123 -20.91 -10.57 1.38
N VAL A 124 -21.58 -11.50 2.08
CA VAL A 124 -22.06 -11.30 3.44
C VAL A 124 -20.99 -11.63 4.49
N TYR A 125 -20.07 -12.54 4.19
CA TYR A 125 -18.98 -12.96 5.06
C TYR A 125 -17.62 -12.81 4.39
N GLY A 126 -16.62 -12.30 5.13
CA GLY A 126 -15.25 -12.09 4.64
C GLY A 126 -15.03 -10.67 4.11
N ASN A 127 -13.88 -10.46 3.45
CA ASN A 127 -13.55 -9.14 2.90
C ASN A 127 -14.14 -9.00 1.48
N PRO A 128 -15.09 -8.07 1.25
CA PRO A 128 -15.69 -7.83 -0.06
C PRO A 128 -14.73 -7.14 -1.03
N GLU A 129 -13.63 -6.57 -0.56
CA GLU A 129 -12.70 -5.81 -1.38
C GLU A 129 -11.90 -6.70 -2.35
N VAL A 130 -11.97 -6.35 -3.61
CA VAL A 130 -11.24 -7.01 -4.70
C VAL A 130 -10.45 -5.99 -5.51
N THR A 131 -9.32 -6.43 -6.07
CA THR A 131 -8.55 -5.62 -7.00
C THR A 131 -8.95 -5.94 -8.44
N THR A 132 -8.88 -4.96 -9.34
CA THR A 132 -9.05 -5.17 -10.79
C THR A 132 -7.90 -6.01 -11.36
N GLY A 133 -8.05 -6.53 -12.58
CA GLY A 133 -7.02 -7.35 -13.24
C GLY A 133 -6.85 -8.78 -12.68
N GLY A 134 -7.81 -9.26 -11.87
CA GLY A 134 -7.82 -10.62 -11.34
C GLY A 134 -6.80 -10.88 -10.23
N ARG A 135 -6.31 -12.13 -10.14
CA ARG A 135 -5.43 -12.57 -9.04
C ARG A 135 -3.94 -12.57 -9.37
N ALA A 136 -3.55 -12.35 -10.63
CA ALA A 136 -2.16 -12.52 -11.08
C ALA A 136 -1.19 -11.65 -10.27
N LEU A 137 -1.42 -10.34 -10.16
CA LEU A 137 -0.57 -9.43 -9.38
C LEU A 137 -0.43 -9.85 -7.91
N LYS A 138 -1.48 -10.38 -7.29
CA LYS A 138 -1.41 -10.86 -5.89
C LYS A 138 -0.37 -11.96 -5.71
N TYR A 139 -0.24 -12.85 -6.70
CA TYR A 139 0.71 -13.97 -6.63
C TYR A 139 2.12 -13.56 -7.05
N TYR A 140 2.25 -12.83 -8.15
CA TYR A 140 3.55 -12.45 -8.72
C TYR A 140 4.28 -11.38 -7.92
N SER A 141 3.58 -10.39 -7.36
CA SER A 141 4.21 -9.29 -6.61
C SER A 141 5.12 -9.79 -5.48
N SER A 142 6.27 -9.16 -5.32
CA SER A 142 7.20 -9.38 -4.21
C SER A 142 6.75 -8.64 -2.95
N VAL A 143 6.26 -7.42 -3.13
CA VAL A 143 5.72 -6.57 -2.06
C VAL A 143 4.31 -6.12 -2.46
N ARG A 144 3.39 -6.07 -1.49
CA ARG A 144 2.07 -5.45 -1.65
C ARG A 144 1.82 -4.50 -0.50
N ILE A 145 1.44 -3.30 -0.85
CA ILE A 145 1.16 -2.21 0.09
C ILE A 145 -0.31 -1.84 -0.07
N ASP A 146 -1.03 -1.83 1.04
CA ASP A 146 -2.40 -1.30 1.13
C ASP A 146 -2.31 0.13 1.65
N ILE A 147 -2.82 1.09 0.88
CA ILE A 147 -2.83 2.51 1.21
C ILE A 147 -4.26 2.93 1.53
N ARG A 148 -4.45 3.52 2.74
CA ARG A 148 -5.77 3.96 3.20
C ARG A 148 -5.70 5.36 3.75
N ARG A 149 -6.64 6.20 3.34
CA ARG A 149 -6.89 7.46 4.04
C ARG A 149 -7.57 7.15 5.38
N VAL A 150 -7.00 7.67 6.46
CA VAL A 150 -7.54 7.54 7.82
C VAL A 150 -8.48 8.73 8.10
N GLU A 151 -7.97 9.95 7.89
CA GLU A 151 -8.74 11.17 8.11
C GLU A 151 -8.26 12.30 7.17
N GLY A 152 -9.09 13.31 7.01
CA GLY A 152 -8.71 14.53 6.29
C GLY A 152 -8.12 15.56 7.25
N LEU A 153 -6.97 16.13 6.90
CA LEU A 153 -6.33 17.19 7.65
C LEU A 153 -6.93 18.53 7.27
N LYS A 154 -7.28 19.33 8.28
CA LYS A 154 -7.88 20.67 8.11
C LYS A 154 -6.98 21.73 8.73
N ASP A 155 -6.98 22.90 8.12
CA ASP A 155 -6.39 24.09 8.70
C ASP A 155 -7.29 24.74 9.78
N SER A 156 -6.84 25.85 10.36
CA SER A 156 -7.59 26.62 11.36
C SER A 156 -8.90 27.21 10.83
N SER A 157 -9.05 27.33 9.50
CA SER A 157 -10.27 27.81 8.84
C SER A 157 -11.28 26.70 8.55
N GLY A 158 -10.89 25.43 8.77
CA GLY A 158 -11.68 24.24 8.48
C GLY A 158 -11.55 23.73 7.04
N GLN A 159 -10.66 24.31 6.23
CA GLN A 159 -10.40 23.88 4.86
C GLN A 159 -9.48 22.66 4.87
N PHE A 160 -9.74 21.69 3.98
CA PHE A 160 -8.88 20.53 3.84
C PHE A 160 -7.55 20.90 3.17
N ILE A 161 -6.45 20.57 3.83
CA ILE A 161 -5.08 20.83 3.39
C ILE A 161 -4.28 19.55 3.11
N GLY A 162 -4.82 18.40 3.45
CA GLY A 162 -4.15 17.12 3.26
C GLY A 162 -4.94 15.94 3.81
N ASN A 163 -4.31 14.78 3.82
CA ASN A 163 -4.86 13.55 4.35
C ASN A 163 -3.86 12.85 5.27
N HIS A 164 -4.31 12.38 6.41
CA HIS A 164 -3.60 11.39 7.20
C HIS A 164 -3.79 10.02 6.60
N THR A 165 -2.70 9.36 6.26
CA THR A 165 -2.70 8.15 5.43
C THR A 165 -1.97 7.03 6.15
N ARG A 166 -2.51 5.81 6.05
CA ARG A 166 -1.88 4.59 6.56
C ARG A 166 -1.46 3.71 5.40
N ALA A 167 -0.19 3.30 5.39
CA ALA A 167 0.38 2.30 4.51
C ALA A 167 0.62 1.00 5.29
N LYS A 168 0.05 -0.11 4.81
CA LYS A 168 0.21 -1.44 5.39
C LYS A 168 0.85 -2.41 4.41
N ILE A 169 1.93 -3.04 4.82
CA ILE A 169 2.58 -4.09 4.04
C ILE A 169 1.80 -5.39 4.22
N VAL A 170 0.95 -5.75 3.25
CA VAL A 170 0.10 -6.95 3.33
C VAL A 170 0.77 -8.21 2.77
N LYS A 171 1.85 -8.04 2.00
CA LYS A 171 2.72 -9.12 1.52
C LYS A 171 4.13 -8.61 1.38
N ASN A 172 5.11 -9.40 1.80
CA ASN A 172 6.52 -9.10 1.59
C ASN A 172 7.31 -10.39 1.47
N LYS A 173 8.10 -10.54 0.39
CA LYS A 173 9.00 -11.67 0.15
C LYS A 173 10.46 -11.37 0.53
N VAL A 174 10.80 -10.07 0.73
CA VAL A 174 12.17 -9.61 0.97
C VAL A 174 12.41 -9.18 2.41
N ALA A 175 11.36 -9.00 3.22
CA ALA A 175 11.44 -8.65 4.64
C ALA A 175 10.17 -9.14 5.37
N PRO A 176 10.11 -9.12 6.73
CA PRO A 176 8.90 -9.46 7.47
C PRO A 176 7.71 -8.60 7.05
N PRO A 177 6.56 -9.24 6.71
CA PRO A 177 5.33 -8.52 6.32
C PRO A 177 4.61 -7.90 7.54
N PHE A 178 3.45 -7.29 7.27
CA PHE A 178 2.50 -6.73 8.24
C PHE A 178 3.03 -5.51 9.03
N ARG A 179 4.03 -4.81 8.48
CA ARG A 179 4.43 -3.51 8.99
C ARG A 179 3.47 -2.44 8.51
N GLU A 180 3.23 -1.44 9.36
CA GLU A 180 2.37 -0.30 9.06
C GLU A 180 3.16 0.98 9.33
N ALA A 181 2.92 1.99 8.49
CA ALA A 181 3.37 3.35 8.68
C ALA A 181 2.19 4.29 8.47
N GLU A 182 2.13 5.36 9.25
CA GLU A 182 1.15 6.42 9.12
C GLU A 182 1.89 7.73 8.88
N PHE A 183 1.42 8.51 7.94
CA PHE A 183 2.04 9.76 7.53
C PHE A 183 1.00 10.72 6.92
N ASP A 184 1.35 12.00 6.90
CA ASP A 184 0.52 13.04 6.30
C ASP A 184 0.91 13.27 4.86
N ILE A 185 -0.09 13.32 3.96
CA ILE A 185 0.06 13.76 2.58
C ILE A 185 -0.58 15.14 2.47
N MET A 186 0.22 16.16 2.23
CA MET A 186 -0.24 17.54 2.08
C MET A 186 -0.53 17.82 0.61
N PHE A 187 -1.60 18.54 0.32
CA PHE A 187 -1.93 18.93 -1.05
C PHE A 187 -0.88 19.89 -1.61
N GLY A 188 -0.34 19.58 -2.77
CA GLY A 188 0.71 20.34 -3.44
C GLY A 188 2.14 20.16 -2.90
N GLU A 189 2.31 19.53 -1.71
CA GLU A 189 3.63 19.30 -1.11
C GLU A 189 4.00 17.80 -1.04
N GLY A 190 3.00 16.91 -1.10
CA GLY A 190 3.19 15.47 -0.96
C GLY A 190 3.36 15.01 0.50
N ILE A 191 4.21 14.00 0.73
CA ILE A 191 4.44 13.45 2.07
C ILE A 191 5.18 14.45 2.95
N SER A 192 4.57 14.81 4.09
CA SER A 192 5.13 15.78 5.03
C SER A 192 6.25 15.19 5.87
N LYS A 193 7.50 15.34 5.42
CA LYS A 193 8.69 14.86 6.14
C LYS A 193 8.77 15.45 7.57
N MET A 194 8.45 16.72 7.74
CA MET A 194 8.51 17.38 9.06
C MET A 194 7.50 16.82 10.05
N SER A 195 6.30 16.45 9.57
CA SER A 195 5.31 15.74 10.40
C SER A 195 5.85 14.42 10.90
N GLU A 196 6.46 13.64 10.01
CA GLU A 196 7.04 12.34 10.38
C GLU A 196 8.18 12.46 11.39
N LEU A 197 9.09 13.45 11.22
CA LEU A 197 10.18 13.67 12.14
C LEU A 197 9.67 13.94 13.57
N ILE A 198 8.61 14.73 13.70
CA ILE A 198 7.99 15.02 15.00
C ILE A 198 7.35 13.75 15.58
N ASP A 199 6.51 13.06 14.80
CA ASP A 199 5.73 11.91 15.29
C ASP A 199 6.62 10.72 15.64
N VAL A 200 7.60 10.42 14.80
CA VAL A 200 8.57 9.35 15.02
C VAL A 200 9.54 9.76 16.13
N GLY A 201 9.98 11.02 16.17
CA GLY A 201 10.82 11.57 17.23
C GLY A 201 10.17 11.45 18.60
N VAL A 202 8.87 11.74 18.70
CA VAL A 202 8.11 11.55 19.96
C VAL A 202 8.00 10.07 20.32
N LYS A 203 7.72 9.18 19.38
CA LYS A 203 7.65 7.73 19.62
C LYS A 203 8.97 7.13 20.11
N LEU A 204 10.09 7.69 19.68
CA LEU A 204 11.44 7.28 20.10
C LEU A 204 11.95 8.00 21.36
N GLY A 205 11.23 9.02 21.85
CA GLY A 205 11.66 9.86 22.97
C GLY A 205 12.79 10.86 22.64
N ILE A 206 13.09 11.03 21.34
CA ILE A 206 14.05 12.03 20.82
C ILE A 206 13.45 13.42 20.92
N VAL A 207 12.18 13.57 20.51
CA VAL A 207 11.38 14.77 20.70
C VAL A 207 10.48 14.56 21.92
N GLN A 208 10.52 15.49 22.84
CA GLN A 208 9.72 15.45 24.06
C GLN A 208 8.42 16.23 23.86
N LYS A 209 7.28 15.58 24.14
CA LYS A 209 5.96 16.23 24.13
C LYS A 209 5.49 16.44 25.55
N SER A 210 5.33 17.70 25.96
CA SER A 210 4.78 18.08 27.25
C SER A 210 3.52 18.94 27.05
N GLY A 211 2.34 18.32 27.22
CA GLY A 211 1.07 18.92 26.87
C GLY A 211 1.00 19.27 25.38
N ALA A 212 0.84 20.57 25.07
CA ALA A 212 0.85 21.07 23.69
C ALA A 212 2.25 21.44 23.18
N TRP A 213 3.29 21.37 24.00
CA TRP A 213 4.64 21.79 23.62
C TRP A 213 5.49 20.63 23.14
N PHE A 214 6.29 20.93 22.10
CA PHE A 214 7.31 20.01 21.56
C PHE A 214 8.68 20.59 21.82
N ASN A 215 9.60 19.78 22.36
CA ASN A 215 10.96 20.16 22.70
C ASN A 215 11.95 19.14 22.15
N TYR A 216 13.12 19.59 21.77
CA TYR A 216 14.26 18.77 21.40
C TYR A 216 15.46 19.17 22.26
N GLY A 217 15.81 18.34 23.25
CA GLY A 217 16.73 18.74 24.34
C GLY A 217 16.23 20.00 25.02
N ASP A 218 17.06 21.05 25.05
CA ASP A 218 16.73 22.36 25.59
C ASP A 218 16.03 23.30 24.58
N ILE A 219 15.91 22.87 23.33
CA ILE A 219 15.33 23.68 22.25
C ILE A 219 13.81 23.48 22.23
N ARG A 220 13.08 24.59 22.30
CA ARG A 220 11.63 24.61 22.20
C ARG A 220 11.22 24.69 20.72
N LEU A 221 10.66 23.59 20.16
CA LEU A 221 10.25 23.53 18.77
C LEU A 221 8.96 24.32 18.49
N GLY A 222 8.02 24.33 19.45
CA GLY A 222 6.78 25.09 19.30
C GLY A 222 5.61 24.55 20.11
N GLN A 223 4.57 25.38 20.21
CA GLN A 223 3.29 24.98 20.79
C GLN A 223 2.36 24.50 19.66
N GLY A 224 1.94 23.24 19.72
CA GLY A 224 1.20 22.57 18.69
C GLY A 224 2.08 21.99 17.59
N ARG A 225 1.50 21.01 16.87
CA ARG A 225 2.23 20.25 15.84
C ARG A 225 2.62 21.14 14.64
N ASP A 226 1.75 22.07 14.26
CA ASP A 226 1.99 22.93 13.10
C ASP A 226 3.10 23.95 13.31
N ASN A 227 3.17 24.55 14.51
CA ASN A 227 4.28 25.43 14.86
C ASN A 227 5.60 24.69 14.94
N ALA A 228 5.60 23.46 15.47
CA ALA A 228 6.79 22.63 15.49
C ALA A 228 7.24 22.22 14.08
N LYS A 229 6.31 21.90 13.16
CA LYS A 229 6.62 21.66 11.74
C LYS A 229 7.25 22.87 11.08
N GLN A 230 6.66 24.06 11.31
CA GLN A 230 7.20 25.30 10.73
C GLN A 230 8.61 25.59 11.28
N PHE A 231 8.81 25.43 12.57
CA PHE A 231 10.13 25.59 13.19
C PHE A 231 11.18 24.67 12.55
N LEU A 232 10.84 23.40 12.28
CA LEU A 232 11.76 22.45 11.63
C LEU A 232 12.00 22.79 10.15
N LYS A 233 11.00 23.35 9.43
CA LYS A 233 11.19 23.88 8.07
C LYS A 233 12.20 25.04 8.06
N ASP A 234 12.10 25.93 9.06
CA ASP A 234 12.96 27.12 9.16
C ASP A 234 14.37 26.79 9.72
N ASN A 235 14.54 25.63 10.39
CA ASN A 235 15.78 25.19 10.99
C ASN A 235 16.19 23.80 10.48
N PRO A 236 16.68 23.69 9.24
CA PRO A 236 16.99 22.41 8.62
C PRO A 236 18.13 21.63 9.32
N GLU A 237 19.03 22.32 10.02
CA GLU A 237 20.10 21.68 10.79
C GLU A 237 19.53 20.83 11.94
N ILE A 238 18.54 21.37 12.66
CA ILE A 238 17.86 20.64 13.75
C ILE A 238 17.02 19.49 13.19
N ALA A 239 16.35 19.71 12.07
CA ALA A 239 15.58 18.66 11.37
C ALA A 239 16.48 17.49 10.95
N ASN A 240 17.66 17.77 10.40
CA ASN A 240 18.64 16.76 9.98
C ASN A 240 19.24 16.01 11.18
N ASP A 241 19.50 16.69 12.30
CA ASP A 241 19.99 16.03 13.50
C ASP A 241 18.94 15.08 14.08
N ILE A 242 17.69 15.52 14.19
CA ILE A 242 16.56 14.67 14.61
C ILE A 242 16.43 13.45 13.66
N GLU A 243 16.51 13.66 12.35
CA GLU A 243 16.47 12.58 11.37
C GLU A 243 17.62 11.58 11.57
N GLY A 244 18.84 12.07 11.78
CA GLY A 244 20.01 11.24 12.06
C GLY A 244 19.80 10.36 13.29
N GLN A 245 19.27 10.94 14.37
CA GLN A 245 18.96 10.20 15.60
C GLN A 245 17.82 9.20 15.42
N ILE A 246 16.78 9.54 14.63
CA ILE A 246 15.69 8.62 14.28
C ILE A 246 16.25 7.43 13.50
N ARG A 247 17.06 7.66 12.49
CA ARG A 247 17.69 6.61 11.68
C ARG A 247 18.57 5.68 12.52
N ALA A 248 19.37 6.24 13.42
CA ALA A 248 20.21 5.47 14.35
C ALA A 248 19.41 4.61 15.34
N ASN A 249 18.18 5.00 15.67
CA ASN A 249 17.32 4.31 16.62
C ASN A 249 16.14 3.57 15.93
N ALA A 250 16.12 3.47 14.61
CA ALA A 250 15.01 2.87 13.84
C ALA A 250 14.69 1.43 14.30
N ASP A 251 15.68 0.65 14.71
CA ASP A 251 15.49 -0.72 15.19
C ASP A 251 14.62 -0.78 16.47
N LYS A 252 14.67 0.26 17.31
CA LYS A 252 13.85 0.34 18.53
C LYS A 252 12.35 0.45 18.22
N LEU A 253 11.97 1.11 17.12
CA LEU A 253 10.58 1.17 16.64
C LEU A 253 10.04 -0.21 16.31
N TYR A 254 10.89 -1.08 15.80
CA TYR A 254 10.50 -2.44 15.42
C TYR A 254 10.50 -3.40 16.62
N ALA A 255 11.34 -3.17 17.62
CA ALA A 255 11.41 -3.98 18.83
C ALA A 255 10.18 -3.76 19.73
N SER A 256 9.74 -2.52 19.91
CA SER A 256 8.58 -2.17 20.76
C SER A 256 7.26 -2.75 20.23
N ARG A 257 7.09 -2.84 18.92
CA ARG A 257 5.91 -3.47 18.31
C ARG A 257 5.88 -4.99 18.42
N ARG A 258 7.03 -5.65 18.56
CA ARG A 258 7.09 -7.11 18.82
C ARG A 258 6.60 -7.45 20.23
N SER A 259 6.87 -6.62 21.21
CA SER A 259 6.41 -6.82 22.60
C SER A 259 4.91 -6.56 22.73
N SER A 260 4.37 -5.50 22.14
CA SER A 260 2.93 -5.19 22.19
C SER A 260 2.07 -6.20 21.42
N GLY A 261 2.54 -6.67 20.26
CA GLY A 261 1.83 -7.72 19.48
C GLY A 261 1.83 -9.08 20.20
N ARG A 262 2.87 -9.38 21.00
CA ARG A 262 2.94 -10.62 21.78
C ARG A 262 2.07 -10.55 23.04
N ALA A 263 1.94 -9.37 23.65
CA ALA A 263 1.05 -9.13 24.78
C ALA A 263 -0.42 -9.22 24.35
N ALA A 264 -0.80 -8.58 23.24
CA ALA A 264 -2.18 -8.64 22.71
C ALA A 264 -2.58 -10.05 22.20
N ALA A 265 -1.62 -10.88 21.79
CA ALA A 265 -1.88 -12.27 21.44
C ALA A 265 -1.98 -13.17 22.66
N ALA A 266 -1.28 -12.85 23.77
CA ALA A 266 -1.38 -13.55 25.04
C ALA A 266 -2.72 -13.27 25.72
N ASP A 267 -3.16 -11.99 25.76
CA ASP A 267 -4.46 -11.61 26.32
C ASP A 267 -5.65 -12.27 25.59
N LYS A 268 -5.58 -12.37 24.25
CA LYS A 268 -6.59 -13.09 23.46
C LYS A 268 -6.58 -14.61 23.67
N ALA A 269 -5.41 -15.19 23.99
CA ALA A 269 -5.31 -16.63 24.29
C ALA A 269 -5.81 -16.94 25.70
N GLU A 270 -5.66 -16.00 26.63
CA GLU A 270 -6.14 -16.14 28.01
C GLU A 270 -7.68 -15.94 28.10
N GLU A 271 -8.24 -15.03 27.30
CA GLU A 271 -9.70 -14.83 27.19
C GLU A 271 -10.40 -16.03 26.51
N ALA A 272 -9.70 -16.74 25.62
CA ALA A 272 -10.21 -17.98 24.98
C ALA A 272 -10.07 -19.24 25.87
N ALA A 273 -9.32 -19.16 26.97
CA ALA A 273 -9.06 -20.29 27.88
C ALA A 273 -9.87 -20.25 29.19
N ALA A 274 -10.74 -19.23 29.38
CA ALA A 274 -11.63 -19.17 30.54
C ALA A 274 -12.72 -20.25 30.44
N PRO A 275 -12.90 -21.13 31.45
CA PRO A 275 -13.88 -22.19 31.42
C PRO A 275 -15.30 -21.62 31.56
N ALA A 276 -16.18 -21.96 30.62
CA ALA A 276 -17.60 -21.69 30.72
C ALA A 276 -18.21 -22.48 31.89
N GLU A 277 -18.64 -21.80 32.94
CA GLU A 277 -19.45 -22.37 34.01
C GLU A 277 -20.83 -22.80 33.52
N GLY A 278 -21.11 -24.01 33.84
CA GLY A 278 -22.28 -24.81 33.85
C GLY A 278 -23.63 -24.24 33.45
N THR A 279 -24.22 -24.81 32.43
CA THR A 279 -25.67 -24.94 32.28
C THR A 279 -26.04 -26.40 32.02
N LYS A 280 -26.97 -26.89 32.85
CA LYS A 280 -27.48 -28.26 32.93
C LYS A 280 -28.18 -28.68 31.62
N GLU A 281 -27.87 -29.88 31.17
CA GLU A 281 -28.58 -30.57 30.10
C GLU A 281 -30.07 -30.84 30.43
N PRO A 282 -30.95 -30.86 29.45
CA PRO A 282 -32.11 -31.72 29.46
C PRO A 282 -31.88 -32.95 28.56
N VAL A 283 -32.05 -34.09 29.19
CA VAL A 283 -32.11 -35.43 28.60
C VAL A 283 -33.24 -35.51 27.57
N VAL A 284 -32.93 -35.83 26.31
CA VAL A 284 -33.92 -36.27 25.33
C VAL A 284 -33.48 -37.60 24.71
N LYS A 285 -34.37 -38.55 24.79
CA LYS A 285 -34.30 -39.94 24.32
C LYS A 285 -34.05 -40.05 22.81
N ALA A 286 -33.25 -41.02 22.44
CA ALA A 286 -33.06 -41.47 21.07
C ALA A 286 -34.31 -42.20 20.53
N PRO A 287 -34.62 -42.11 19.23
CA PRO A 287 -35.30 -43.16 18.50
C PRO A 287 -34.38 -43.93 17.54
N ALA A 288 -34.86 -45.16 17.27
CA ALA A 288 -34.21 -46.30 16.70
C ALA A 288 -33.73 -46.14 15.23
N ARG A 289 -32.75 -46.99 14.89
CA ARG A 289 -32.24 -47.27 13.55
C ARG A 289 -33.33 -47.78 12.60
N SER A 290 -33.26 -47.33 11.35
CA SER A 290 -33.70 -48.12 10.20
C SER A 290 -32.68 -47.96 9.05
N SER A 291 -32.46 -49.07 8.44
CA SER A 291 -31.47 -49.49 7.45
C SER A 291 -31.63 -48.93 6.05
N GLU A 292 -30.49 -48.92 5.36
CA GLU A 292 -30.28 -49.20 3.92
C GLU A 292 -30.91 -48.26 2.87
N SER A 293 -30.04 -47.62 2.06
CA SER A 293 -29.83 -47.94 0.63
C SER A 293 -28.94 -46.91 -0.08
N GLU A 294 -27.93 -47.50 -0.70
CA GLU A 294 -27.42 -47.32 -2.06
C GLU A 294 -26.79 -45.98 -2.47
N LEU A 295 -25.52 -46.15 -2.79
CA LEU A 295 -24.72 -45.28 -3.65
C LEU A 295 -25.30 -45.24 -5.06
N ASP A 296 -25.36 -44.04 -5.64
CA ASP A 296 -25.31 -43.85 -7.06
C ASP A 296 -24.24 -42.80 -7.39
N ILE A 297 -23.18 -43.30 -8.04
CA ILE A 297 -22.14 -42.52 -8.68
C ILE A 297 -22.60 -42.28 -10.11
N MET A 298 -22.85 -40.99 -10.45
CA MET A 298 -22.94 -40.61 -11.86
C MET A 298 -21.69 -39.81 -12.23
N VAL A 299 -20.90 -40.42 -13.09
CA VAL A 299 -19.84 -39.82 -13.89
C VAL A 299 -20.51 -39.37 -15.18
N GLU A 300 -20.40 -38.12 -15.57
CA GLU A 300 -20.63 -37.66 -16.93
C GLU A 300 -19.47 -36.77 -17.38
N ASP A 301 -19.09 -36.97 -18.63
CA ASP A 301 -17.94 -36.56 -19.45
C ASP A 301 -17.62 -35.03 -19.52
#